data_b70ff1511f6153b08ee2c34e34d19ce7
#
_entry.id   b70ff1511f6153b08ee2c34e34d19ce7
#
_cell.length_a   1.000
_cell.length_b   1.000
_cell.length_c   1.000
_cell.angle_alpha   90.00
_cell.angle_beta   90.00
_cell.angle_gamma   90.00
#
_symmetry.space_group_name_H-M   'P 1'
#
loop_
_entity.id
_entity.type
_entity.pdbx_description
1 polymer ?
#
loop_
_entity_poly.entity_id
_entity_poly.type
_entity_poly.pdbx_seq_one_letter_code
_entity_poly.pdbx_strand_id
1 'polypeptide(L)'
;KKSAPKPPEKIIPSFSFSEMDRVGFIRNVQQKDLGTIIREKEGNLIISKDDVIYIKPSGKGTLIPGQFYHVFSASEIKEEIGGKPFTGFKHLIKAKIKVLEHQVNYVSAQVVESYRAVHNNDLIMDYFEREKVVTVDETPAPIDARIICSEDNTQMINDYFIGFINLG
;
A
#
# COMPACT_ATOMS: atom_id res chain seq x y z
N LYS A 1 38.84 -43.23 0.26
CA LYS A 1 38.51 -41.98 1.03
C LYS A 1 37.00 -41.85 1.03
N LYS A 2 36.36 -42.10 2.17
CA LYS A 2 34.94 -41.83 2.38
C LYS A 2 34.80 -40.31 2.51
N SER A 3 34.01 -39.65 1.63
CA SER A 3 33.65 -38.25 1.79
C SER A 3 32.79 -38.09 3.06
N ALA A 4 33.11 -37.10 3.84
CA ALA A 4 32.32 -36.76 5.02
C ALA A 4 30.87 -36.42 4.59
N PRO A 5 29.86 -36.82 5.37
CA PRO A 5 28.47 -36.46 5.07
C PRO A 5 28.30 -34.93 5.04
N LYS A 6 27.65 -34.43 4.00
CA LYS A 6 27.30 -33.01 3.86
C LYS A 6 26.41 -32.58 5.07
N PRO A 7 26.71 -31.48 5.75
CA PRO A 7 25.84 -31.04 6.84
C PRO A 7 24.42 -30.86 6.32
N PRO A 8 23.40 -31.16 7.14
CA PRO A 8 22.02 -30.97 6.73
C PRO A 8 21.76 -29.51 6.34
N GLU A 9 21.12 -29.32 5.21
CA GLU A 9 20.71 -28.00 4.74
C GLU A 9 19.70 -27.41 5.73
N LYS A 10 19.98 -26.22 6.24
CA LYS A 10 19.16 -25.53 7.23
C LYS A 10 17.92 -24.99 6.53
N ILE A 11 16.75 -25.54 6.85
CA ILE A 11 15.48 -25.07 6.29
C ILE A 11 15.13 -23.77 6.99
N ILE A 12 15.19 -22.66 6.28
CA ILE A 12 14.73 -21.33 6.77
C ILE A 12 13.22 -21.25 6.54
N PRO A 13 12.40 -21.07 7.59
CA PRO A 13 10.95 -20.91 7.42
C PRO A 13 10.65 -19.68 6.56
N SER A 14 9.79 -19.82 5.56
CA SER A 14 9.31 -18.72 4.75
C SER A 14 7.78 -18.69 4.76
N PHE A 15 7.23 -17.48 4.77
CA PHE A 15 5.78 -17.25 4.71
C PHE A 15 5.46 -16.47 3.45
N SER A 16 4.40 -16.90 2.74
CA SER A 16 3.92 -16.22 1.54
C SER A 16 2.64 -15.46 1.88
N PHE A 17 2.63 -14.17 1.53
CA PHE A 17 1.50 -13.28 1.73
C PHE A 17 1.01 -12.75 0.38
N SER A 18 -0.06 -13.33 -0.14
CA SER A 18 -0.61 -12.98 -1.47
C SER A 18 -1.13 -11.54 -1.53
N GLU A 19 -1.49 -10.96 -0.39
CA GLU A 19 -2.15 -9.65 -0.30
C GLU A 19 -1.22 -8.48 0.05
N MET A 20 0.10 -8.67 -0.05
CA MET A 20 1.08 -7.62 0.29
C MET A 20 0.88 -6.33 -0.51
N ASP A 21 0.41 -6.42 -1.75
CA ASP A 21 0.22 -5.25 -2.62
C ASP A 21 -0.84 -4.28 -2.10
N ARG A 22 -1.81 -4.75 -1.30
CA ARG A 22 -2.86 -3.91 -0.70
C ARG A 22 -2.50 -3.31 0.65
N VAL A 23 -1.40 -3.77 1.28
CA VAL A 23 -1.04 -3.32 2.63
C VAL A 23 -0.68 -1.84 2.62
N GLY A 24 -1.35 -1.07 3.48
CA GLY A 24 -1.06 0.34 3.69
C GLY A 24 0.26 0.59 4.43
N PHE A 25 0.51 1.85 4.79
CA PHE A 25 1.66 2.25 5.58
C PHE A 25 1.36 3.54 6.36
N ILE A 26 2.15 3.81 7.41
CA ILE A 26 2.09 5.07 8.17
C ILE A 26 3.38 5.84 7.95
N ARG A 27 3.27 7.17 7.81
CA ARG A 27 4.39 8.11 7.77
C ARG A 27 4.10 9.33 8.64
N ASN A 28 5.15 10.00 9.09
CA ASN A 28 5.01 11.25 9.85
C ASN A 28 4.50 12.41 8.99
N VAL A 29 4.69 12.32 7.67
CA VAL A 29 4.18 13.29 6.70
C VAL A 29 3.35 12.59 5.64
N GLN A 30 2.35 13.30 5.12
CA GLN A 30 1.53 12.77 4.04
C GLN A 30 2.37 12.50 2.80
N GLN A 31 2.13 11.36 2.16
CA GLN A 31 2.75 11.00 0.88
C GLN A 31 2.37 12.03 -0.18
N LYS A 32 3.37 12.50 -0.94
CA LYS A 32 3.12 13.36 -2.10
C LYS A 32 2.28 12.63 -3.13
N ASP A 33 1.25 13.31 -3.60
CA ASP A 33 0.41 12.85 -4.69
C ASP A 33 0.99 13.31 -6.05
N LEU A 34 0.81 12.49 -7.06
CA LEU A 34 1.08 12.82 -8.47
C LEU A 34 -0.17 13.31 -9.19
N GLY A 35 -1.33 13.10 -8.59
CA GLY A 35 -2.61 13.51 -9.11
C GLY A 35 -3.77 13.01 -8.25
N THR A 36 -4.97 13.40 -8.65
CA THR A 36 -6.21 13.09 -7.94
C THR A 36 -7.24 12.57 -8.95
N ILE A 37 -7.98 11.52 -8.60
CA ILE A 37 -9.07 10.99 -9.43
C ILE A 37 -10.19 12.03 -9.50
N ILE A 38 -10.55 12.43 -10.72
CA ILE A 38 -11.67 13.36 -10.95
C ILE A 38 -12.97 12.58 -11.01
N ARG A 39 -13.00 11.51 -11.80
CA ARG A 39 -14.17 10.65 -12.02
C ARG A 39 -13.79 9.38 -12.78
N GLU A 40 -14.70 8.42 -12.75
CA GLU A 40 -14.73 7.30 -13.67
C GLU A 40 -15.33 7.76 -15.04
N LYS A 41 -14.96 7.10 -16.14
CA LYS A 41 -15.31 7.48 -17.50
C LYS A 41 -16.82 7.51 -17.77
N GLU A 42 -17.56 6.53 -17.27
CA GLU A 42 -19.01 6.37 -17.44
C GLU A 42 -19.81 7.06 -16.35
N GLY A 43 -19.15 7.61 -15.32
CA GLY A 43 -19.77 8.32 -14.21
C GLY A 43 -20.17 7.43 -13.04
N ASN A 44 -19.66 6.21 -12.96
CA ASN A 44 -19.89 5.29 -11.85
C ASN A 44 -19.31 5.86 -10.54
N LEU A 45 -20.06 5.73 -9.45
CA LEU A 45 -19.64 6.18 -8.12
C LEU A 45 -18.60 5.26 -7.49
N ILE A 46 -18.68 3.97 -7.78
CA ILE A 46 -17.74 2.95 -7.32
C ILE A 46 -16.89 2.53 -8.51
N ILE A 47 -15.60 2.69 -8.37
CA ILE A 47 -14.61 2.38 -9.39
C ILE A 47 -14.04 1.00 -9.10
N SER A 48 -14.07 0.13 -10.09
CA SER A 48 -13.69 -1.27 -10.01
C SER A 48 -12.57 -1.61 -10.98
N LYS A 49 -12.13 -2.88 -10.96
CA LYS A 49 -11.19 -3.40 -11.96
C LYS A 49 -11.75 -3.22 -13.38
N ASP A 50 -10.86 -2.92 -14.31
CA ASP A 50 -11.07 -2.65 -15.73
C ASP A 50 -11.72 -1.29 -16.07
N ASP A 51 -12.22 -0.55 -15.08
CA ASP A 51 -12.74 0.79 -15.28
C ASP A 51 -11.66 1.77 -15.74
N VAL A 52 -12.07 2.74 -16.53
CA VAL A 52 -11.21 3.85 -16.96
C VAL A 52 -11.51 5.09 -16.11
N ILE A 53 -10.47 5.65 -15.55
CA ILE A 53 -10.55 6.84 -14.69
C ILE A 53 -9.84 8.03 -15.31
N TYR A 54 -10.29 9.21 -14.95
CA TYR A 54 -9.64 10.47 -15.29
C TYR A 54 -8.97 11.06 -14.06
N ILE A 55 -7.70 11.44 -14.24
CA ILE A 55 -6.83 11.94 -13.17
C ILE A 55 -6.44 13.37 -13.51
N LYS A 56 -6.60 14.28 -12.54
CA LYS A 56 -6.04 15.63 -12.59
C LYS A 56 -4.61 15.56 -12.04
N PRO A 57 -3.58 15.83 -12.86
CA PRO A 57 -2.20 15.87 -12.39
C PRO A 57 -2.00 16.96 -11.33
N SER A 58 -1.20 16.68 -10.30
CA SER A 58 -0.88 17.66 -9.23
C SER A 58 0.25 18.62 -9.62
N GLY A 59 0.97 18.33 -10.70
CA GLY A 59 2.18 19.08 -11.09
C GLY A 59 3.42 18.76 -10.27
N LYS A 60 3.34 17.82 -9.31
CA LYS A 60 4.47 17.43 -8.46
C LYS A 60 5.30 16.27 -9.04
N GLY A 61 4.94 15.79 -10.21
CA GLY A 61 5.59 14.70 -10.94
C GLY A 61 4.82 14.40 -12.21
N THR A 62 5.30 13.43 -12.99
CA THR A 62 4.73 13.10 -14.31
C THR A 62 4.14 11.69 -14.27
N LEU A 63 2.89 11.57 -14.69
CA LEU A 63 2.23 10.27 -14.90
C LEU A 63 2.57 9.80 -16.33
N ILE A 64 3.38 8.77 -16.49
CA ILE A 64 3.93 8.33 -17.78
C ILE A 64 3.02 7.26 -18.40
N PRO A 65 2.58 7.41 -19.67
CA PRO A 65 1.80 6.40 -20.37
C PRO A 65 2.49 5.03 -20.38
N GLY A 66 1.70 3.98 -20.14
CA GLY A 66 2.18 2.61 -20.04
C GLY A 66 2.73 2.21 -18.67
N GLN A 67 3.04 3.14 -17.78
CA GLN A 67 3.54 2.88 -16.43
C GLN A 67 2.39 2.59 -15.44
N PHE A 68 2.75 1.87 -14.36
CA PHE A 68 1.85 1.55 -13.25
C PHE A 68 1.98 2.56 -12.13
N TYR A 69 0.87 2.77 -11.41
CA TYR A 69 0.79 3.64 -10.24
C TYR A 69 -0.17 3.04 -9.22
N HIS A 70 -0.02 3.45 -7.94
CA HIS A 70 -0.98 3.14 -6.90
C HIS A 70 -2.03 4.23 -6.76
N VAL A 71 -3.28 3.81 -6.56
CA VAL A 71 -4.33 4.66 -5.99
C VAL A 71 -4.31 4.48 -4.49
N PHE A 72 -4.35 5.58 -3.74
CA PHE A 72 -4.36 5.54 -2.29
C PHE A 72 -5.26 6.61 -1.68
N SER A 73 -5.64 6.40 -0.43
CA SER A 73 -6.19 7.44 0.43
C SER A 73 -5.24 7.71 1.59
N ALA A 74 -5.23 8.96 2.08
CA ALA A 74 -4.47 9.36 3.25
C ALA A 74 -5.40 9.92 4.31
N SER A 75 -5.18 9.53 5.58
CA SER A 75 -5.90 10.07 6.73
C SER A 75 -4.93 10.38 7.87
N GLU A 76 -5.14 11.50 8.56
CA GLU A 76 -4.37 11.83 9.75
C GLU A 76 -4.75 10.89 10.89
N ILE A 77 -3.75 10.45 11.65
CA ILE A 77 -3.89 9.66 12.87
C ILE A 77 -3.39 10.49 14.03
N LYS A 78 -4.18 10.55 15.10
CA LYS A 78 -3.79 11.14 16.39
C LYS A 78 -4.12 10.13 17.47
N GLU A 79 -3.10 9.49 18.01
CA GLU A 79 -3.22 8.43 19.00
C GLU A 79 -2.29 8.70 20.19
N GLU A 80 -2.58 8.07 21.31
CA GLU A 80 -1.68 8.06 22.47
C GLU A 80 -1.03 6.70 22.60
N ILE A 81 0.30 6.64 22.40
CA ILE A 81 1.08 5.40 22.46
C ILE A 81 1.98 5.43 23.67
N GLY A 82 1.65 4.60 24.68
CA GLY A 82 2.45 4.51 25.90
C GLY A 82 2.57 5.84 26.67
N GLY A 83 1.51 6.62 26.73
CA GLY A 83 1.46 7.91 27.39
C GLY A 83 2.12 9.06 26.60
N LYS A 84 2.44 8.83 25.34
CA LYS A 84 3.01 9.85 24.44
C LYS A 84 2.11 10.08 23.24
N PRO A 85 1.85 11.35 22.86
CA PRO A 85 1.08 11.65 21.67
C PRO A 85 1.83 11.19 20.42
N PHE A 86 1.14 10.52 19.52
CA PHE A 86 1.60 10.13 18.19
C PHE A 86 0.73 10.83 17.15
N THR A 87 1.37 11.47 16.18
CA THR A 87 0.69 12.05 15.02
C THR A 87 1.37 11.56 13.75
N GLY A 88 0.58 11.10 12.80
CA GLY A 88 1.08 10.59 11.53
C GLY A 88 -0.05 10.52 10.49
N PHE A 89 0.29 10.01 9.32
CA PHE A 89 -0.65 9.81 8.22
C PHE A 89 -0.69 8.33 7.85
N LYS A 90 -1.88 7.75 7.92
CA LYS A 90 -2.16 6.40 7.41
C LYS A 90 -2.51 6.48 5.94
N HIS A 91 -1.82 5.68 5.14
CA HIS A 91 -2.02 5.57 3.70
C HIS A 91 -2.55 4.18 3.40
N LEU A 92 -3.73 4.09 2.78
CA LEU A 92 -4.35 2.84 2.37
C LEU A 92 -4.24 2.69 0.86
N ILE A 93 -3.60 1.61 0.40
CA ILE A 93 -3.53 1.27 -1.02
C ILE A 93 -4.88 0.72 -1.45
N LYS A 94 -5.49 1.34 -2.45
CA LYS A 94 -6.82 0.98 -2.93
C LYS A 94 -6.82 0.20 -4.23
N ALA A 95 -5.94 0.58 -5.15
CA ALA A 95 -5.87 -0.04 -6.46
C ALA A 95 -4.49 0.14 -7.10
N LYS A 96 -4.24 -0.68 -8.14
CA LYS A 96 -3.17 -0.51 -9.10
C LYS A 96 -3.78 -0.06 -10.42
N ILE A 97 -3.24 0.99 -11.00
CA ILE A 97 -3.68 1.54 -12.28
C ILE A 97 -2.54 1.55 -13.28
N LYS A 98 -2.90 1.53 -14.57
CA LYS A 98 -1.99 1.74 -15.68
C LYS A 98 -2.39 3.00 -16.43
N VAL A 99 -1.47 3.95 -16.57
CA VAL A 99 -1.72 5.16 -17.34
C VAL A 99 -1.85 4.80 -18.83
N LEU A 100 -2.91 5.30 -19.47
CA LEU A 100 -3.20 5.08 -20.87
C LEU A 100 -2.62 6.23 -21.72
N GLU A 101 -3.11 7.45 -21.49
CA GLU A 101 -2.72 8.60 -22.30
C GLU A 101 -2.85 9.93 -21.55
N HIS A 102 -2.12 10.93 -22.04
CA HIS A 102 -2.24 12.30 -21.59
C HIS A 102 -3.19 13.07 -22.49
N GLN A 103 -4.05 13.85 -21.87
CA GLN A 103 -4.86 14.89 -22.50
C GLN A 103 -4.44 16.26 -21.98
N VAL A 104 -4.96 17.33 -22.56
CA VAL A 104 -4.56 18.70 -22.19
C VAL A 104 -4.75 19.00 -20.70
N ASN A 105 -5.86 18.52 -20.10
CA ASN A 105 -6.24 18.87 -18.73
C ASN A 105 -6.32 17.67 -17.77
N TYR A 106 -6.13 16.46 -18.25
CA TYR A 106 -6.22 15.25 -17.45
C TYR A 106 -5.39 14.11 -18.05
N VAL A 107 -5.22 13.07 -17.28
CA VAL A 107 -4.60 11.81 -17.69
C VAL A 107 -5.65 10.72 -17.58
N SER A 108 -5.78 9.85 -18.58
CA SER A 108 -6.61 8.66 -18.49
C SER A 108 -5.78 7.47 -18.01
N ALA A 109 -6.38 6.64 -17.16
CA ALA A 109 -5.76 5.42 -16.68
C ALA A 109 -6.81 4.32 -16.51
N GLN A 110 -6.39 3.06 -16.63
CA GLN A 110 -7.22 1.89 -16.39
C GLN A 110 -6.89 1.29 -15.03
N VAL A 111 -7.90 0.89 -14.28
CA VAL A 111 -7.75 0.13 -13.04
C VAL A 111 -7.41 -1.32 -13.40
N VAL A 112 -6.20 -1.75 -13.06
CA VAL A 112 -5.69 -3.11 -13.35
C VAL A 112 -6.07 -4.08 -12.24
N GLU A 113 -5.93 -3.62 -10.99
CA GLU A 113 -6.30 -4.38 -9.79
C GLU A 113 -6.99 -3.45 -8.80
N SER A 114 -8.07 -3.92 -8.18
CA SER A 114 -8.79 -3.18 -7.15
C SER A 114 -8.78 -3.99 -5.86
N TYR A 115 -8.22 -3.41 -4.81
CA TYR A 115 -8.11 -4.03 -3.48
C TYR A 115 -9.18 -3.51 -2.52
N ARG A 116 -9.62 -2.26 -2.74
CA ARG A 116 -10.65 -1.54 -1.96
C ARG A 116 -11.47 -0.66 -2.88
N ALA A 117 -12.61 -0.22 -2.39
CA ALA A 117 -13.43 0.76 -3.11
C ALA A 117 -12.63 2.02 -3.43
N VAL A 118 -12.51 2.31 -4.71
CA VAL A 118 -11.88 3.53 -5.24
C VAL A 118 -12.95 4.59 -5.45
N HIS A 119 -12.66 5.81 -5.09
CA HIS A 119 -13.60 6.93 -5.20
C HIS A 119 -12.95 8.15 -5.87
N ASN A 120 -13.80 9.07 -6.26
CA ASN A 120 -13.34 10.41 -6.64
C ASN A 120 -12.57 11.04 -5.47
N ASN A 121 -11.57 11.84 -5.80
CA ASN A 121 -10.60 12.46 -4.89
C ASN A 121 -9.58 11.51 -4.24
N ASP A 122 -9.58 10.23 -4.54
CA ASP A 122 -8.45 9.37 -4.18
C ASP A 122 -7.18 9.83 -4.92
N LEU A 123 -6.04 9.63 -4.29
CA LEU A 123 -4.75 10.15 -4.68
C LEU A 123 -3.94 9.12 -5.47
N ILE A 124 -3.01 9.61 -6.28
CA ILE A 124 -2.12 8.77 -7.09
C ILE A 124 -0.69 8.92 -6.59
N MET A 125 0.05 7.82 -6.49
CA MET A 125 1.50 7.81 -6.22
C MET A 125 2.21 6.78 -7.07
N ASP A 126 3.54 6.84 -7.06
CA ASP A 126 4.39 5.87 -7.76
C ASP A 126 4.08 4.45 -7.31
N TYR A 127 4.11 3.53 -8.28
CA TYR A 127 3.99 2.11 -8.00
C TYR A 127 5.29 1.57 -7.42
N PHE A 128 5.17 0.75 -6.40
CA PHE A 128 6.27 -0.05 -5.85
C PHE A 128 5.81 -1.49 -5.68
N GLU A 129 6.63 -2.40 -6.08
CA GLU A 129 6.40 -3.83 -5.90
C GLU A 129 6.85 -4.25 -4.50
N ARG A 130 6.10 -5.15 -3.88
CA ARG A 130 6.44 -5.72 -2.57
C ARG A 130 6.76 -7.20 -2.72
N GLU A 131 7.77 -7.64 -1.98
CA GLU A 131 8.06 -9.06 -1.86
C GLU A 131 6.92 -9.76 -1.14
N LYS A 132 6.39 -10.81 -1.80
CA LYS A 132 5.30 -11.63 -1.25
C LYS A 132 5.77 -12.75 -0.35
N VAL A 133 7.07 -13.01 -0.34
CA VAL A 133 7.69 -14.05 0.49
C VAL A 133 8.58 -13.40 1.53
N VAL A 134 8.28 -13.65 2.79
CA VAL A 134 9.08 -13.19 3.93
C VAL A 134 9.78 -14.38 4.54
N THR A 135 11.10 -14.34 4.61
CA THR A 135 11.91 -15.33 5.34
C THR A 135 12.07 -14.89 6.78
N VAL A 136 11.90 -15.82 7.72
CA VAL A 136 12.09 -15.53 9.15
C VAL A 136 13.55 -15.75 9.50
N ASP A 137 14.20 -14.72 10.04
CA ASP A 137 15.55 -14.87 10.61
C ASP A 137 15.49 -15.67 11.91
N GLU A 138 16.45 -16.56 12.13
CA GLU A 138 16.45 -17.51 13.26
C GLU A 138 16.72 -16.85 14.62
N THR A 139 17.25 -15.66 14.63
CA THR A 139 17.51 -14.92 15.88
C THR A 139 17.03 -13.47 15.77
N PRO A 140 15.71 -13.26 15.70
CA PRO A 140 15.20 -11.90 15.76
C PRO A 140 15.57 -11.30 17.11
N ALA A 141 16.19 -10.13 17.10
CA ALA A 141 16.33 -9.35 18.33
C ALA A 141 14.91 -9.08 18.88
N PRO A 142 14.68 -9.16 20.20
CA PRO A 142 13.39 -8.84 20.77
C PRO A 142 13.01 -7.40 20.37
N ILE A 143 11.82 -7.25 19.79
CA ILE A 143 11.30 -5.96 19.35
C ILE A 143 10.26 -5.52 20.38
N ASP A 144 10.50 -4.39 21.04
CA ASP A 144 9.49 -3.72 21.87
C ASP A 144 8.72 -2.74 21.00
N ALA A 145 7.60 -3.20 20.45
CA ALA A 145 6.73 -2.44 19.58
C ALA A 145 5.31 -2.37 20.12
N ARG A 146 4.61 -1.28 19.84
CA ARG A 146 3.20 -1.11 20.17
C ARG A 146 2.37 -0.92 18.90
N ILE A 147 1.16 -1.47 18.92
CA ILE A 147 0.21 -1.25 17.82
C ILE A 147 -0.29 0.18 17.89
N ILE A 148 -0.19 0.89 16.77
CA ILE A 148 -0.72 2.24 16.60
C ILE A 148 -2.22 2.16 16.29
N CYS A 149 -2.59 1.42 15.26
CA CYS A 149 -3.97 1.21 14.84
C CYS A 149 -4.07 -0.02 13.94
N SER A 150 -5.29 -0.49 13.72
CA SER A 150 -5.59 -1.45 12.65
C SER A 150 -5.78 -0.72 11.31
N GLU A 151 -5.69 -1.48 10.21
CA GLU A 151 -5.94 -0.94 8.87
C GLU A 151 -7.33 -0.35 8.75
N ASP A 152 -8.34 -1.04 9.26
CA ASP A 152 -9.75 -0.66 9.19
C ASP A 152 -10.26 0.16 10.38
N ASN A 153 -9.35 0.66 11.23
CA ASN A 153 -9.67 1.39 12.48
C ASN A 153 -10.56 0.58 13.46
N THR A 154 -10.50 -0.74 13.39
CA THR A 154 -11.21 -1.60 14.36
C THR A 154 -10.47 -1.64 15.68
N GLN A 155 -11.20 -1.64 16.81
CA GLN A 155 -10.60 -1.76 18.14
C GLN A 155 -10.18 -3.19 18.47
N MET A 156 -10.79 -4.18 17.83
CA MET A 156 -10.44 -5.59 17.98
C MET A 156 -9.63 -6.06 16.78
N ILE A 157 -8.43 -6.57 17.05
CA ILE A 157 -7.54 -7.14 16.04
C ILE A 157 -7.61 -8.66 16.21
N ASN A 158 -8.14 -9.32 15.20
CA ASN A 158 -8.22 -10.78 15.10
C ASN A 158 -7.15 -11.32 14.15
N ASP A 159 -7.06 -12.63 14.00
CA ASP A 159 -6.23 -13.26 12.98
C ASP A 159 -6.56 -12.71 11.59
N TYR A 160 -5.54 -12.54 10.77
CA TYR A 160 -5.61 -11.99 9.40
C TYR A 160 -5.89 -10.48 9.30
N PHE A 161 -5.99 -9.74 10.41
CA PHE A 161 -6.06 -8.29 10.37
C PHE A 161 -4.65 -7.68 10.22
N ILE A 162 -4.58 -6.58 9.49
CA ILE A 162 -3.35 -5.81 9.34
C ILE A 162 -3.34 -4.74 10.42
N GLY A 163 -2.34 -4.80 11.29
CA GLY A 163 -2.05 -3.79 12.30
C GLY A 163 -0.77 -3.03 11.96
N PHE A 164 -0.74 -1.75 12.29
CA PHE A 164 0.46 -0.92 12.18
C PHE A 164 1.12 -0.77 13.54
N ILE A 165 2.44 -0.92 13.58
CA ILE A 165 3.26 -0.81 14.79
C ILE A 165 4.15 0.44 14.72
N ASN A 166 4.61 0.92 15.89
CA ASN A 166 5.45 2.13 16.00
C ASN A 166 6.94 1.87 15.76
N LEU A 167 7.29 0.76 15.15
CA LEU A 167 8.64 0.39 14.76
C LEU A 167 8.69 0.12 13.25
N GLY A 168 9.62 0.77 12.58
CA GLY A 168 9.89 0.63 11.16
C GLY A 168 11.06 1.50 10.75
#